data_3e051a70abc97ec3ab9b675a8d99d4b6
#
_entry.id   3e051a70abc97ec3ab9b675a8d99d4b6
#
_cell.length_a   1.000
_cell.length_b   1.000
_cell.length_c   1.000
_cell.angle_alpha   90.00
_cell.angle_beta   90.00
_cell.angle_gamma   90.00
#
_symmetry.space_group_name_H-M   'P 1'
#
loop_
_entity.id
_entity.type
_entity.pdbx_description
1 polymer ?
#
loop_
_entity_poly.entity_id
_entity_poly.type
_entity_poly.pdbx_seq_one_letter_code
_entity_poly.pdbx_strand_id
1 'polypeptide(L)'
;MDLGIGSKIRFYMIEGVKIKKLVRYCDDRGFFEEVLRDDEGLLKKFGQTSYTETHPGVIKAFHYHKKQDDLWFVCKGMAQVVLHDLREGSATKGETQVIVAGEDNPCLILIPVGVAHGYRVLGNQKVGLLYHTTESYKADDPDEERIDFDDPSIGFDWSTKNR
;
A
#
# COMPACT_ATOMS: atom_id res chain seq x y z
N MET A 1 -17.55 13.22 37.70
CA MET A 1 -18.27 13.12 36.43
C MET A 1 -17.25 12.70 35.40
N ASP A 2 -17.28 11.43 35.08
CA ASP A 2 -16.37 10.80 34.12
C ASP A 2 -16.96 10.99 32.75
N LEU A 3 -16.30 11.79 31.90
CA LEU A 3 -16.64 11.91 30.49
C LEU A 3 -15.82 10.90 29.72
N GLY A 4 -16.26 9.65 29.80
CA GLY A 4 -15.82 8.60 28.91
C GLY A 4 -16.13 8.92 27.46
N ILE A 5 -15.36 8.29 26.60
CA ILE A 5 -15.40 8.13 25.15
C ILE A 5 -14.25 8.87 24.45
N GLY A 6 -13.05 8.42 24.73
CA GLY A 6 -11.98 8.45 23.75
C GLY A 6 -11.92 7.09 23.05
N SER A 7 -12.60 6.90 21.95
CA SER A 7 -12.30 5.75 21.08
C SER A 7 -10.86 5.93 20.59
N LYS A 8 -9.93 5.23 21.22
CA LYS A 8 -8.55 5.12 20.76
C LYS A 8 -8.61 4.48 19.38
N ILE A 9 -8.49 5.28 18.33
CA ILE A 9 -8.18 4.78 16.99
C ILE A 9 -6.82 4.11 17.14
N ARG A 10 -6.81 2.80 17.33
CA ARG A 10 -5.59 2.02 17.26
C ARG A 10 -5.21 1.96 15.78
N PHE A 11 -4.22 2.72 15.38
CA PHE A 11 -3.53 2.48 14.12
C PHE A 11 -2.73 1.19 14.29
N TYR A 12 -3.33 0.07 13.94
CA TYR A 12 -2.61 -1.19 13.88
C TYR A 12 -1.65 -1.10 12.71
N MET A 13 -0.37 -1.12 12.98
CA MET A 13 0.65 -1.30 11.96
C MET A 13 0.88 -2.80 11.82
N ILE A 14 0.65 -3.33 10.63
CA ILE A 14 0.96 -4.71 10.30
C ILE A 14 2.46 -4.93 10.44
N GLU A 15 2.84 -6.00 11.12
CA GLU A 15 4.24 -6.35 11.36
C GLU A 15 5.03 -6.42 10.05
N GLY A 16 6.18 -5.72 9.99
CA GLY A 16 7.06 -5.68 8.83
C GLY A 16 6.63 -4.70 7.74
N VAL A 17 5.42 -4.15 7.76
CA VAL A 17 5.04 -3.02 6.90
C VAL A 17 5.82 -1.78 7.32
N LYS A 18 6.43 -1.09 6.36
CA LYS A 18 7.14 0.17 6.62
C LYS A 18 6.55 1.27 5.73
N ILE A 19 6.33 2.43 6.33
CA ILE A 19 5.87 3.62 5.61
C ILE A 19 6.95 4.69 5.74
N LYS A 20 7.58 5.05 4.61
CA LYS A 20 8.53 6.16 4.53
C LYS A 20 7.80 7.37 3.97
N LYS A 21 7.63 8.42 4.77
CA LYS A 21 7.17 9.72 4.28
C LYS A 21 8.22 10.35 3.38
N LEU A 22 7.79 10.91 2.25
CA LEU A 22 8.68 11.63 1.34
C LEU A 22 8.63 13.12 1.62
N VAL A 23 9.76 13.78 1.38
CA VAL A 23 9.91 15.23 1.54
C VAL A 23 9.98 15.84 0.16
N ARG A 24 9.09 16.81 -0.11
CA ARG A 24 9.11 17.62 -1.34
C ARG A 24 9.85 18.91 -1.10
N TYR A 25 10.85 19.17 -1.91
CA TYR A 25 11.61 20.43 -1.94
C TYR A 25 11.03 21.28 -3.07
N CYS A 26 10.17 22.22 -2.69
CA CYS A 26 9.43 23.07 -3.64
C CYS A 26 10.16 24.38 -3.92
N ASP A 27 10.15 24.82 -5.19
CA ASP A 27 10.57 26.15 -5.63
C ASP A 27 9.65 26.64 -6.77
N ASP A 28 9.98 27.78 -7.42
CA ASP A 28 9.20 28.37 -8.51
C ASP A 28 9.16 27.53 -9.81
N ARG A 29 9.95 26.46 -9.90
CA ARG A 29 9.99 25.52 -11.03
C ARG A 29 9.16 24.24 -10.78
N GLY A 30 8.72 23.98 -9.53
CA GLY A 30 7.99 22.80 -9.13
C GLY A 30 8.55 22.19 -7.85
N PHE A 31 8.74 20.87 -7.83
CA PHE A 31 9.34 20.20 -6.68
C PHE A 31 10.31 19.09 -7.10
N PHE A 32 11.22 18.78 -6.19
CA PHE A 32 12.07 17.62 -6.21
C PHE A 32 11.77 16.75 -4.98
N GLU A 33 11.71 15.43 -5.15
CA GLU A 33 11.65 14.49 -4.03
C GLU A 33 12.51 13.26 -4.31
N GLU A 34 13.24 12.79 -3.29
CA GLU A 34 13.99 11.53 -3.35
C GLU A 34 13.06 10.39 -2.97
N VAL A 35 12.67 9.58 -3.96
CA VAL A 35 11.67 8.52 -3.75
C VAL A 35 12.31 7.33 -3.06
N LEU A 36 13.34 6.73 -3.67
CA LEU A 36 13.99 5.53 -3.17
C LEU A 36 15.50 5.65 -3.28
N ARG A 37 16.20 5.29 -2.21
CA ARG A 37 17.66 5.23 -2.15
C ARG A 37 18.10 3.84 -1.70
N ASP A 38 19.19 3.33 -2.25
CA ASP A 38 19.74 2.01 -1.91
C ASP A 38 20.38 1.99 -0.50
N ASP A 39 20.95 3.11 -0.08
CA ASP A 39 21.62 3.24 1.21
C ASP A 39 20.66 3.31 2.43
N GLU A 40 19.35 3.45 2.19
CA GLU A 40 18.32 3.38 3.24
C GLU A 40 17.90 1.95 3.61
N GLY A 41 18.27 0.96 2.80
CA GLY A 41 17.97 -0.45 3.06
C GLY A 41 16.46 -0.77 3.17
N LEU A 42 15.61 0.05 2.54
CA LEU A 42 14.16 -0.17 2.57
C LEU A 42 13.77 -1.37 1.71
N LEU A 43 14.38 -1.51 0.52
CA LEU A 43 14.23 -2.65 -0.35
C LEU A 43 15.47 -3.54 -0.23
N LYS A 44 15.30 -4.79 0.23
CA LYS A 44 16.43 -5.72 0.48
C LYS A 44 17.16 -6.13 -0.80
N LYS A 45 16.43 -6.21 -1.90
CA LYS A 45 16.90 -6.67 -3.21
C LYS A 45 16.04 -5.99 -4.26
N PHE A 46 16.65 -5.63 -5.39
CA PHE A 46 15.91 -5.14 -6.55
C PHE A 46 15.66 -6.28 -7.54
N GLY A 47 14.41 -6.56 -7.83
CA GLY A 47 14.01 -7.50 -8.87
C GLY A 47 13.48 -6.77 -10.11
N GLN A 48 12.48 -5.96 -9.94
CA GLN A 48 11.76 -5.31 -11.03
C GLN A 48 11.12 -4.00 -10.59
N THR A 49 10.94 -3.09 -11.52
CA THR A 49 10.07 -1.91 -11.38
C THR A 49 8.96 -1.96 -12.41
N SER A 50 7.74 -1.73 -11.98
CA SER A 50 6.57 -1.65 -12.85
C SER A 50 5.78 -0.38 -12.58
N TYR A 51 5.06 0.09 -13.61
CA TYR A 51 4.15 1.22 -13.50
C TYR A 51 2.76 0.81 -14.02
N THR A 52 1.71 1.22 -13.31
CA THR A 52 0.34 1.02 -13.73
C THR A 52 -0.50 2.27 -13.53
N GLU A 53 -1.41 2.55 -14.46
CA GLU A 53 -2.47 3.53 -14.26
C GLU A 53 -3.80 2.85 -13.98
N THR A 54 -4.62 3.46 -13.12
CA THR A 54 -5.94 2.96 -12.74
C THR A 54 -6.96 4.08 -12.83
N HIS A 55 -8.07 3.81 -13.49
CA HIS A 55 -9.14 4.78 -13.68
C HIS A 55 -9.94 5.04 -12.41
N PRO A 56 -10.58 6.23 -12.26
CA PRO A 56 -11.52 6.50 -11.18
C PRO A 56 -12.61 5.44 -11.05
N GLY A 57 -13.00 5.15 -9.80
CA GLY A 57 -14.02 4.17 -9.47
C GLY A 57 -13.55 2.72 -9.48
N VAL A 58 -12.31 2.45 -9.87
CA VAL A 58 -11.76 1.09 -9.91
C VAL A 58 -11.15 0.71 -8.57
N ILE A 59 -11.39 -0.54 -8.17
CA ILE A 59 -10.71 -1.26 -7.08
C ILE A 59 -9.82 -2.33 -7.72
N LYS A 60 -8.54 -2.36 -7.36
CA LYS A 60 -7.60 -3.44 -7.66
C LYS A 60 -7.19 -4.08 -6.33
N ALA A 61 -7.86 -5.14 -5.94
CA ALA A 61 -7.65 -5.85 -4.67
C ALA A 61 -8.23 -7.28 -4.75
N PHE A 62 -7.77 -8.18 -3.96
CA PHE A 62 -6.52 -8.23 -3.23
C PHE A 62 -5.58 -9.21 -3.93
N HIS A 63 -4.27 -9.01 -3.76
CA HIS A 63 -3.30 -10.03 -4.10
C HIS A 63 -2.21 -10.07 -3.02
N TYR A 64 -1.47 -11.17 -2.99
CA TYR A 64 -0.34 -11.33 -2.08
C TYR A 64 0.72 -12.22 -2.70
N HIS A 65 1.91 -12.18 -2.15
CA HIS A 65 3.08 -12.89 -2.63
C HIS A 65 3.64 -13.83 -1.57
N LYS A 66 4.26 -14.93 -2.02
CA LYS A 66 4.90 -15.93 -1.16
C LYS A 66 6.43 -15.80 -1.13
N LYS A 67 7.02 -15.08 -2.09
CA LYS A 67 8.47 -15.00 -2.29
C LYS A 67 8.98 -13.55 -2.31
N GLN A 68 8.18 -12.59 -2.81
CA GLN A 68 8.61 -11.21 -3.00
C GLN A 68 7.99 -10.24 -1.99
N ASP A 69 8.77 -9.23 -1.63
CA ASP A 69 8.26 -7.99 -1.01
C ASP A 69 7.94 -6.98 -2.12
N ASP A 70 6.90 -6.19 -1.90
CA ASP A 70 6.52 -5.06 -2.77
C ASP A 70 6.86 -3.73 -2.09
N LEU A 71 7.29 -2.75 -2.87
CA LEU A 71 7.48 -1.38 -2.42
C LEU A 71 6.68 -0.44 -3.33
N TRP A 72 5.61 0.12 -2.81
CA TRP A 72 4.66 0.92 -3.57
C TRP A 72 4.87 2.42 -3.41
N PHE A 73 4.76 3.15 -4.51
CA PHE A 73 4.73 4.60 -4.57
C PHE A 73 3.57 5.08 -5.45
N VAL A 74 2.55 5.68 -4.84
CA VAL A 74 1.47 6.34 -5.58
C VAL A 74 1.97 7.72 -6.02
N CYS A 75 2.45 7.81 -7.26
CA CYS A 75 3.11 9.00 -7.81
C CYS A 75 2.13 9.99 -8.48
N LYS A 76 0.88 9.60 -8.71
CA LYS A 76 -0.15 10.42 -9.34
C LYS A 76 -1.52 10.09 -8.74
N GLY A 77 -2.33 11.14 -8.52
CA GLY A 77 -3.65 11.00 -7.91
C GLY A 77 -3.59 10.55 -6.46
N MET A 78 -4.71 10.07 -5.95
CA MET A 78 -4.85 9.60 -4.57
C MET A 78 -5.43 8.19 -4.52
N ALA A 79 -4.84 7.33 -3.70
CA ALA A 79 -5.30 5.95 -3.49
C ALA A 79 -5.59 5.69 -2.02
N GLN A 80 -6.65 4.92 -1.75
CA GLN A 80 -6.82 4.22 -0.49
C GLN A 80 -6.17 2.84 -0.65
N VAL A 81 -5.00 2.67 -0.06
CA VAL A 81 -4.28 1.39 -0.01
C VAL A 81 -4.77 0.62 1.21
N VAL A 82 -5.07 -0.65 1.02
CA VAL A 82 -5.54 -1.55 2.07
C VAL A 82 -4.63 -2.75 2.13
N LEU A 83 -4.12 -3.02 3.32
CA LEU A 83 -3.26 -4.15 3.62
C LEU A 83 -3.95 -5.06 4.63
N HIS A 84 -3.83 -6.38 4.46
CA HIS A 84 -4.38 -7.37 5.39
C HIS A 84 -3.36 -8.49 5.65
N ASP A 85 -3.09 -8.77 6.92
CA ASP A 85 -2.06 -9.74 7.31
C ASP A 85 -2.60 -11.17 7.30
N LEU A 86 -2.15 -11.97 6.34
CA LEU A 86 -2.54 -13.38 6.19
C LEU A 86 -1.58 -14.36 6.89
N ARG A 87 -0.46 -13.89 7.46
CA ARG A 87 0.64 -14.74 7.92
C ARG A 87 0.30 -15.45 9.23
N GLU A 88 0.38 -16.78 9.23
CA GLU A 88 0.04 -17.62 10.38
C GLU A 88 0.89 -17.33 11.64
N GLY A 89 2.14 -16.96 11.48
CA GLY A 89 3.07 -16.68 12.59
C GLY A 89 3.19 -15.21 12.99
N SER A 90 2.42 -14.31 12.36
CA SER A 90 2.49 -12.88 12.63
C SER A 90 1.72 -12.49 13.90
N ALA A 91 2.29 -11.56 14.68
CA ALA A 91 1.59 -10.95 15.81
C ALA A 91 0.38 -10.11 15.40
N THR A 92 0.31 -9.73 14.11
CA THR A 92 -0.77 -8.93 13.52
C THR A 92 -1.65 -9.71 12.55
N LYS A 93 -1.63 -11.05 12.60
CA LYS A 93 -2.49 -11.87 11.76
C LYS A 93 -3.96 -11.45 11.86
N GLY A 94 -4.62 -11.28 10.72
CA GLY A 94 -6.01 -10.86 10.61
C GLY A 94 -6.24 -9.34 10.76
N GLU A 95 -5.20 -8.57 11.05
CA GLU A 95 -5.31 -7.11 11.12
C GLU A 95 -5.36 -6.49 9.73
N THR A 96 -6.15 -5.42 9.61
CA THR A 96 -6.26 -4.62 8.38
C THR A 96 -5.72 -3.22 8.63
N GLN A 97 -4.85 -2.75 7.75
CA GLN A 97 -4.27 -1.41 7.78
C GLN A 97 -4.69 -0.63 6.53
N VAL A 98 -5.12 0.61 6.71
CA VAL A 98 -5.51 1.51 5.64
C VAL A 98 -4.53 2.67 5.56
N ILE A 99 -4.04 2.96 4.36
CA ILE A 99 -3.12 4.06 4.08
C ILE A 99 -3.68 4.87 2.92
N VAL A 100 -3.91 6.16 3.13
CA VAL A 100 -4.23 7.08 2.05
C VAL A 100 -2.91 7.64 1.53
N ALA A 101 -2.56 7.31 0.29
CA ALA A 101 -1.29 7.67 -0.33
C ALA A 101 -1.50 8.34 -1.69
N GLY A 102 -0.60 9.21 -2.08
CA GLY A 102 -0.63 9.91 -3.35
C GLY A 102 -0.04 11.30 -3.28
N GLU A 103 -0.46 12.16 -4.21
CA GLU A 103 0.13 13.51 -4.37
C GLU A 103 0.02 14.37 -3.11
N ASP A 104 -1.08 14.26 -2.35
CA ASP A 104 -1.27 15.01 -1.10
C ASP A 104 -0.64 14.34 0.12
N ASN A 105 -0.21 13.11 0.00
CA ASN A 105 0.43 12.34 1.07
C ASN A 105 1.50 11.41 0.48
N PRO A 106 2.60 11.96 -0.04
CA PRO A 106 3.63 11.18 -0.69
C PRO A 106 4.37 10.28 0.30
N CYS A 107 4.35 8.99 0.02
CA CYS A 107 5.06 7.99 0.82
C CYS A 107 5.38 6.73 0.03
N LEU A 108 6.44 6.04 0.45
CA LEU A 108 6.70 4.66 0.08
C LEU A 108 6.06 3.72 1.09
N ILE A 109 5.51 2.61 0.61
CA ILE A 109 4.88 1.58 1.43
C ILE A 109 5.57 0.26 1.11
N LEU A 110 6.38 -0.25 2.06
CA LEU A 110 6.94 -1.59 1.98
C LEU A 110 5.91 -2.60 2.48
N ILE A 111 5.58 -3.56 1.64
CA ILE A 111 4.61 -4.63 1.89
C ILE A 111 5.36 -5.95 1.90
N PRO A 112 5.49 -6.62 3.05
CA PRO A 112 6.23 -7.87 3.11
C PRO A 112 5.43 -9.06 2.55
N VAL A 113 6.16 -10.12 2.22
CA VAL A 113 5.60 -11.43 1.87
C VAL A 113 4.44 -11.81 2.79
N GLY A 114 3.35 -12.34 2.22
CA GLY A 114 2.19 -12.87 2.95
C GLY A 114 1.20 -11.80 3.44
N VAL A 115 1.43 -10.53 3.15
CA VAL A 115 0.47 -9.46 3.41
C VAL A 115 -0.36 -9.22 2.15
N ALA A 116 -1.66 -9.50 2.21
CA ALA A 116 -2.58 -9.19 1.13
C ALA A 116 -2.73 -7.67 0.98
N HIS A 117 -2.76 -7.19 -0.25
CA HIS A 117 -2.79 -5.76 -0.53
C HIS A 117 -3.60 -5.43 -1.78
N GLY A 118 -4.11 -4.23 -1.79
CA GLY A 118 -4.86 -3.68 -2.89
C GLY A 118 -5.15 -2.21 -2.66
N TYR A 119 -5.81 -1.59 -3.62
CA TYR A 119 -6.19 -0.18 -3.50
C TYR A 119 -7.43 0.14 -4.32
N ARG A 120 -8.10 1.22 -3.94
CA ARG A 120 -9.07 1.92 -4.79
C ARG A 120 -8.61 3.32 -5.12
N VAL A 121 -9.04 3.81 -6.27
CA VAL A 121 -8.83 5.20 -6.68
C VAL A 121 -9.74 6.11 -5.85
N LEU A 122 -9.18 7.18 -5.29
CA LEU A 122 -9.91 8.25 -4.62
C LEU A 122 -10.07 9.44 -5.55
N GLY A 123 -11.23 10.07 -5.49
CA GLY A 123 -11.54 11.23 -6.34
C GLY A 123 -11.77 10.86 -7.81
N ASN A 124 -11.51 11.82 -8.70
CA ASN A 124 -11.84 11.75 -10.12
C ASN A 124 -10.61 11.72 -11.05
N GLN A 125 -9.42 11.66 -10.47
CA GLN A 125 -8.17 11.50 -11.22
C GLN A 125 -7.72 10.06 -11.26
N LYS A 126 -7.01 9.67 -12.31
CA LYS A 126 -6.35 8.36 -12.36
C LYS A 126 -5.27 8.28 -11.28
N VAL A 127 -5.11 7.09 -10.72
CA VAL A 127 -3.96 6.75 -9.88
C VAL A 127 -2.84 6.23 -10.77
N GLY A 128 -1.64 6.78 -10.64
CA GLY A 128 -0.40 6.23 -11.12
C GLY A 128 0.35 5.57 -9.98
N LEU A 129 0.58 4.27 -10.07
CA LEU A 129 1.32 3.49 -9.09
C LEU A 129 2.63 2.99 -9.72
N LEU A 130 3.75 3.43 -9.17
CA LEU A 130 5.08 2.86 -9.39
C LEU A 130 5.35 1.86 -8.27
N TYR A 131 5.77 0.66 -8.61
CA TYR A 131 6.09 -0.33 -7.59
C TYR A 131 7.35 -1.12 -7.95
N HIS A 132 8.18 -1.34 -6.93
CA HIS A 132 9.36 -2.16 -7.01
C HIS A 132 9.08 -3.48 -6.31
N THR A 133 9.62 -4.57 -6.85
CA THR A 133 9.50 -5.91 -6.27
C THR A 133 10.88 -6.49 -6.02
N THR A 134 11.01 -7.35 -5.03
CA THR A 134 12.29 -8.02 -4.76
C THR A 134 12.59 -9.16 -5.72
N GLU A 135 11.59 -9.67 -6.45
CA GLU A 135 11.74 -10.68 -7.50
C GLU A 135 11.26 -10.15 -8.84
N SER A 136 11.83 -10.66 -9.93
CA SER A 136 11.33 -10.39 -11.27
C SER A 136 10.13 -11.29 -11.57
N TYR A 137 9.13 -10.76 -12.28
CA TYR A 137 7.98 -11.52 -12.73
C TYR A 137 8.37 -12.67 -13.65
N LYS A 138 7.79 -13.85 -13.40
CA LYS A 138 7.95 -15.05 -14.23
C LYS A 138 6.56 -15.48 -14.72
N ALA A 139 6.36 -15.44 -16.02
CA ALA A 139 5.05 -15.75 -16.61
C ALA A 139 4.64 -17.23 -16.46
N ASP A 140 5.62 -18.12 -16.36
CA ASP A 140 5.45 -19.58 -16.21
C ASP A 140 5.30 -20.04 -14.75
N ASP A 141 5.69 -19.21 -13.78
CA ASP A 141 5.54 -19.45 -12.33
C ASP A 141 5.35 -18.10 -11.60
N PRO A 142 4.18 -17.44 -11.77
CA PRO A 142 3.94 -16.14 -11.16
C PRO A 142 3.77 -16.27 -9.64
N ASP A 143 4.52 -15.46 -8.89
CA ASP A 143 4.36 -15.33 -7.44
C ASP A 143 3.23 -14.34 -7.12
N GLU A 144 2.01 -14.66 -7.51
CA GLU A 144 0.83 -13.84 -7.26
C GLU A 144 -0.39 -14.72 -6.95
N GLU A 145 -0.89 -14.60 -5.75
CA GLU A 145 -2.15 -15.20 -5.32
C GLU A 145 -3.23 -14.11 -5.23
N ARG A 146 -4.47 -14.43 -5.59
CA ARG A 146 -5.58 -13.47 -5.62
C ARG A 146 -6.67 -13.83 -4.63
N ILE A 147 -7.26 -12.81 -4.03
CA ILE A 147 -8.45 -12.88 -3.18
C ILE A 147 -9.41 -11.82 -3.70
N ASP A 148 -10.69 -12.13 -3.77
CA ASP A 148 -11.68 -11.19 -4.26
C ASP A 148 -11.75 -9.94 -3.37
N PHE A 149 -12.00 -8.77 -3.98
CA PHE A 149 -12.01 -7.49 -3.26
C PHE A 149 -13.05 -7.41 -2.14
N ASP A 150 -14.11 -8.20 -2.23
CA ASP A 150 -15.23 -8.30 -1.28
C ASP A 150 -15.25 -9.64 -0.51
N ASP A 151 -14.15 -10.39 -0.53
CA ASP A 151 -14.05 -11.66 0.19
C ASP A 151 -14.32 -11.45 1.68
N PRO A 152 -15.26 -12.22 2.26
CA PRO A 152 -15.66 -12.07 3.65
C PRO A 152 -14.55 -12.41 4.65
N SER A 153 -13.52 -13.15 4.25
CA SER A 153 -12.38 -13.46 5.12
C SER A 153 -11.55 -12.20 5.44
N ILE A 154 -11.54 -11.21 4.56
CA ILE A 154 -10.95 -9.88 4.80
C ILE A 154 -12.04 -8.91 5.27
N GLY A 155 -13.23 -8.95 4.66
CA GLY A 155 -14.40 -8.20 5.07
C GLY A 155 -14.23 -6.67 5.03
N PHE A 156 -13.39 -6.16 4.12
CA PHE A 156 -13.10 -4.73 4.05
C PHE A 156 -14.21 -3.96 3.31
N ASP A 157 -14.73 -2.92 3.97
CA ASP A 157 -15.70 -2.01 3.36
C ASP A 157 -15.01 -0.87 2.59
N TRP A 158 -15.03 -0.97 1.27
CA TRP A 158 -14.44 -0.02 0.34
C TRP A 158 -15.22 1.29 0.17
N SER A 159 -16.38 1.44 0.79
CA SER A 159 -17.18 2.66 0.69
C SER A 159 -16.49 3.87 1.33
N THR A 160 -16.76 5.07 0.81
CA THR A 160 -16.32 6.31 1.45
C THR A 160 -17.12 6.56 2.71
N LYS A 161 -16.47 6.81 3.82
CA LYS A 161 -17.12 7.09 5.10
C LYS A 161 -17.40 8.59 5.22
N ASN A 162 -18.66 8.93 5.50
CA ASN A 162 -19.02 10.26 5.98
C ASN A 162 -18.60 10.39 7.45
N ARG A 163 -17.90 11.47 7.80
CA ARG A 163 -17.41 11.73 9.16
C ARG A 163 -17.75 13.16 9.57
#